data_4d7f8623c9bdcefcdb99508e230d121c
#
_entry.id   4d7f8623c9bdcefcdb99508e230d121c
#
_cell.length_a   1.000
_cell.length_b   1.000
_cell.length_c   1.000
_cell.angle_alpha   90.00
_cell.angle_beta   90.00
_cell.angle_gamma   90.00
#
_symmetry.space_group_name_H-M   'P 1'
#
loop_
_entity.id
_entity.type
_entity.pdbx_description
1 polymer ?
#
loop_
_entity_poly.entity_id
_entity_poly.type
_entity_poly.pdbx_seq_one_letter_code
_entity_poly.pdbx_strand_id
1 'polypeptide(L)'
;MNGMMLLAAATIAVNSVSQNATTRTVTVNYTLSGEPAVVTMGSVSTNGAAMAESNYFNVAGDANRLVGVGSHTLLWQPPVEAGFGPFDANGVEVSLKAWATNAPPDYMVIDLEFPERVRYYTCAEAIPGGVGDVRYKTDFLVMRRIPAPASLGAWVR
;
A
#
# COMPACT_ATOMS: atom_id res chain seq x y z
N MET A 1 -20.63 -13.19 31.83
CA MET A 1 -20.37 -13.73 30.49
C MET A 1 -19.56 -12.68 29.72
N ASN A 2 -18.24 -12.83 29.64
CA ASN A 2 -17.42 -11.99 28.81
C ASN A 2 -17.54 -12.49 27.37
N GLY A 3 -18.39 -11.84 26.58
CA GLY A 3 -18.42 -12.05 25.15
C GLY A 3 -17.10 -11.58 24.54
N MET A 4 -16.25 -12.51 24.15
CA MET A 4 -15.07 -12.23 23.34
C MET A 4 -15.60 -11.75 21.99
N MET A 5 -15.57 -10.43 21.78
CA MET A 5 -15.92 -9.83 20.52
C MET A 5 -14.83 -10.24 19.53
N LEU A 6 -15.12 -11.19 18.66
CA LEU A 6 -14.24 -11.56 17.57
C LEU A 6 -14.25 -10.38 16.60
N LEU A 7 -13.19 -9.57 16.61
CA LEU A 7 -13.05 -8.52 15.60
C LEU A 7 -12.95 -9.20 14.22
N ALA A 8 -13.74 -8.73 13.28
CA ALA A 8 -13.70 -9.24 11.92
C ALA A 8 -12.42 -8.75 11.23
N ALA A 9 -11.71 -9.63 10.56
CA ALA A 9 -10.52 -9.26 9.79
C ALA A 9 -10.81 -8.11 8.81
N ALA A 10 -9.81 -7.27 8.55
CA ALA A 10 -9.92 -6.18 7.59
C ALA A 10 -10.23 -6.73 6.17
N THR A 11 -11.24 -6.17 5.53
CA THR A 11 -11.62 -6.48 4.15
C THR A 11 -11.73 -5.22 3.31
N ILE A 12 -11.36 -5.30 2.04
CA ILE A 12 -11.43 -4.18 1.10
C ILE A 12 -12.38 -4.51 -0.05
N ALA A 13 -13.23 -3.54 -0.39
CA ALA A 13 -14.01 -3.55 -1.61
C ALA A 13 -13.62 -2.32 -2.46
N VAL A 14 -13.15 -2.54 -3.68
CA VAL A 14 -12.93 -1.46 -4.66
C VAL A 14 -14.30 -1.08 -5.23
N ASN A 15 -14.69 0.18 -5.06
CA ASN A 15 -16.01 0.68 -5.45
C ASN A 15 -15.99 1.26 -6.87
N SER A 16 -14.93 1.98 -7.22
CA SER A 16 -14.77 2.56 -8.56
C SER A 16 -13.31 2.84 -8.88
N VAL A 17 -12.99 2.78 -10.17
CA VAL A 17 -11.71 3.21 -10.74
C VAL A 17 -12.03 4.23 -11.83
N SER A 18 -11.40 5.39 -11.80
CA SER A 18 -11.57 6.43 -12.80
C SER A 18 -10.23 7.09 -13.11
N GLN A 19 -10.07 7.61 -14.33
CA GLN A 19 -8.85 8.29 -14.76
C GLN A 19 -9.16 9.72 -15.15
N ASN A 20 -8.32 10.64 -14.71
CA ASN A 20 -8.31 12.00 -15.22
C ASN A 20 -7.50 12.04 -16.53
N ALA A 21 -8.17 12.35 -17.65
CA ALA A 21 -7.55 12.36 -18.97
C ALA A 21 -6.39 13.39 -19.13
N THR A 22 -6.45 14.49 -18.36
CA THR A 22 -5.44 15.55 -18.43
C THR A 22 -4.22 15.22 -17.57
N THR A 23 -4.43 14.84 -16.30
CA THR A 23 -3.34 14.56 -15.37
C THR A 23 -2.87 13.11 -15.42
N ARG A 24 -3.63 12.23 -16.07
CA ARG A 24 -3.45 10.77 -16.14
C ARG A 24 -3.56 10.06 -14.79
N THR A 25 -3.85 10.80 -13.73
CA THR A 25 -4.04 10.23 -12.40
C THR A 25 -5.24 9.30 -12.38
N VAL A 26 -5.05 8.12 -11.86
CA VAL A 26 -6.11 7.14 -11.61
C VAL A 26 -6.57 7.29 -10.17
N THR A 27 -7.87 7.46 -10.00
CA THR A 27 -8.54 7.53 -8.70
C THR A 27 -9.21 6.20 -8.43
N VAL A 28 -8.85 5.58 -7.31
CA VAL A 28 -9.45 4.33 -6.83
C VAL A 28 -10.21 4.63 -5.55
N ASN A 29 -11.54 4.55 -5.60
CA ASN A 29 -12.38 4.66 -4.41
C ASN A 29 -12.64 3.26 -3.86
N TYR A 30 -12.47 3.09 -2.55
CA TYR A 30 -12.66 1.80 -1.91
C TYR A 30 -13.30 1.95 -0.52
N THR A 31 -13.82 0.86 0.00
CA THR A 31 -14.34 0.76 1.37
C THR A 31 -13.53 -0.26 2.15
N LEU A 32 -13.03 0.14 3.31
CA LEU A 32 -12.41 -0.75 4.29
C LEU A 32 -13.46 -1.09 5.36
N SER A 33 -13.60 -2.37 5.65
CA SER A 33 -14.51 -2.91 6.66
C SER A 33 -13.78 -3.82 7.63
N GLY A 34 -14.36 -4.04 8.82
CA GLY A 34 -13.78 -4.88 9.86
C GLY A 34 -12.87 -4.08 10.78
N GLU A 35 -11.55 -4.18 10.61
CA GLU A 35 -10.55 -3.49 11.43
C GLU A 35 -9.76 -2.44 10.63
N PRO A 36 -9.18 -1.41 11.32
CA PRO A 36 -8.19 -0.54 10.70
C PRO A 36 -7.03 -1.36 10.13
N ALA A 37 -6.53 -0.97 8.96
CA ALA A 37 -5.48 -1.70 8.27
C ALA A 37 -4.54 -0.76 7.51
N VAL A 38 -3.33 -1.22 7.24
CA VAL A 38 -2.47 -0.59 6.23
C VAL A 38 -2.96 -1.04 4.87
N VAL A 39 -3.23 -0.09 3.98
CA VAL A 39 -3.72 -0.38 2.62
C VAL A 39 -2.62 -0.10 1.61
N THR A 40 -2.37 -1.08 0.72
CA THR A 40 -1.43 -0.95 -0.39
C THR A 40 -2.08 -1.37 -1.71
N MET A 41 -1.48 -0.98 -2.84
CA MET A 41 -1.81 -1.60 -4.11
C MET A 41 -1.51 -3.11 -4.03
N GLY A 42 -2.39 -3.93 -4.54
CA GLY A 42 -2.23 -5.37 -4.63
C GLY A 42 -1.78 -5.80 -6.03
N SER A 43 -2.61 -5.52 -7.02
CA SER A 43 -2.31 -5.77 -8.42
C SER A 43 -3.08 -4.81 -9.32
N VAL A 44 -2.55 -4.60 -10.51
CA VAL A 44 -3.22 -3.86 -11.58
C VAL A 44 -3.17 -4.68 -12.84
N SER A 45 -4.29 -4.75 -13.56
CA SER A 45 -4.35 -5.26 -14.93
C SER A 45 -5.00 -4.25 -15.86
N THR A 46 -4.61 -4.28 -17.13
CA THR A 46 -5.19 -3.47 -18.20
C THR A 46 -5.63 -4.40 -19.32
N ASN A 47 -6.92 -4.36 -19.68
CA ASN A 47 -7.49 -5.24 -20.70
C ASN A 47 -7.13 -6.73 -20.48
N GLY A 48 -7.15 -7.17 -19.22
CA GLY A 48 -6.83 -8.57 -18.84
C GLY A 48 -5.34 -8.91 -18.76
N ALA A 49 -4.43 -7.97 -19.11
CA ALA A 49 -3.00 -8.18 -18.98
C ALA A 49 -2.47 -7.61 -17.66
N ALA A 50 -1.79 -8.44 -16.87
CA ALA A 50 -1.20 -8.03 -15.60
C ALA A 50 -0.08 -6.99 -15.82
N MET A 51 -0.04 -5.97 -14.98
CA MET A 51 0.98 -4.93 -15.00
C MET A 51 2.12 -5.28 -14.04
N ALA A 52 3.35 -4.93 -14.40
CA ALA A 52 4.49 -5.09 -13.49
C ALA A 52 4.34 -4.20 -12.26
N GLU A 53 4.72 -4.69 -11.08
CA GLU A 53 4.53 -3.99 -9.80
C GLU A 53 5.17 -2.59 -9.78
N SER A 54 6.34 -2.43 -10.39
CA SER A 54 7.04 -1.14 -10.49
C SER A 54 6.19 -0.02 -11.12
N ASN A 55 5.20 -0.36 -11.92
CA ASN A 55 4.34 0.59 -12.60
C ASN A 55 3.24 1.18 -11.70
N TYR A 56 2.98 0.59 -10.53
CA TYR A 56 1.98 1.09 -9.59
C TYR A 56 2.54 1.41 -8.20
N PHE A 57 3.85 1.68 -8.08
CA PHE A 57 4.45 2.16 -6.82
C PHE A 57 4.14 3.62 -6.51
N ASN A 58 3.91 4.46 -7.54
CA ASN A 58 3.63 5.87 -7.34
C ASN A 58 2.18 6.11 -6.95
N VAL A 59 1.89 5.95 -5.67
CA VAL A 59 0.55 6.10 -5.08
C VAL A 59 0.54 7.16 -3.98
N ALA A 60 -0.61 7.78 -3.81
CA ALA A 60 -0.87 8.81 -2.81
C ALA A 60 -2.28 8.65 -2.20
N GLY A 61 -2.69 9.61 -1.38
CA GLY A 61 -3.97 9.56 -0.69
C GLY A 61 -3.96 8.54 0.45
N ASP A 62 -4.99 7.72 0.52
CA ASP A 62 -5.17 6.69 1.54
C ASP A 62 -4.48 5.36 1.16
N ALA A 63 -3.25 5.47 0.64
CA ALA A 63 -2.37 4.37 0.30
C ALA A 63 -1.11 4.37 1.16
N ASN A 64 -0.52 3.20 1.34
CA ASN A 64 0.73 2.99 2.05
C ASN A 64 0.73 3.54 3.48
N ARG A 65 -0.42 3.58 4.12
CA ARG A 65 -0.59 4.05 5.50
C ARG A 65 -1.70 3.30 6.22
N LEU A 66 -1.72 3.42 7.54
CA LEU A 66 -2.83 2.95 8.36
C LEU A 66 -4.07 3.83 8.09
N VAL A 67 -5.19 3.20 7.80
CA VAL A 67 -6.50 3.84 7.62
C VAL A 67 -7.54 3.16 8.50
N GLY A 68 -8.53 3.94 8.93
CA GLY A 68 -9.69 3.43 9.68
C GLY A 68 -10.70 2.74 8.75
N VAL A 69 -11.72 2.12 9.34
CA VAL A 69 -12.87 1.59 8.56
C VAL A 69 -13.65 2.74 7.93
N GLY A 70 -14.19 2.53 6.74
CA GLY A 70 -14.96 3.53 6.00
C GLY A 70 -14.57 3.65 4.54
N SER A 71 -15.04 4.73 3.91
CA SER A 71 -14.76 5.05 2.50
C SER A 71 -13.46 5.83 2.38
N HIS A 72 -12.64 5.44 1.42
CA HIS A 72 -11.29 5.97 1.19
C HIS A 72 -11.02 6.19 -0.28
N THR A 73 -9.98 6.98 -0.56
CA THR A 73 -9.52 7.27 -1.92
C THR A 73 -8.02 7.09 -2.01
N LEU A 74 -7.59 6.27 -2.97
CA LEU A 74 -6.22 6.09 -3.38
C LEU A 74 -6.02 6.77 -4.73
N LEU A 75 -4.91 7.48 -4.90
CA LEU A 75 -4.49 8.09 -6.15
C LEU A 75 -3.27 7.33 -6.67
N TRP A 76 -3.32 6.91 -7.91
CA TRP A 76 -2.20 6.26 -8.59
C TRP A 76 -1.78 7.07 -9.81
N GLN A 77 -0.48 7.36 -9.92
CA GLN A 77 0.10 8.05 -11.06
C GLN A 77 0.90 7.04 -11.90
N PRO A 78 0.33 6.55 -13.02
CA PRO A 78 1.04 5.65 -13.92
C PRO A 78 2.30 6.31 -14.50
N PRO A 79 3.43 5.58 -14.66
CA PRO A 79 4.63 6.12 -15.27
C PRO A 79 4.38 6.45 -16.75
N VAL A 80 4.92 7.60 -17.20
CA VAL A 80 4.78 8.07 -18.59
C VAL A 80 5.57 7.20 -19.55
N GLU A 81 6.71 6.68 -19.10
CA GLU A 81 7.71 6.00 -19.93
C GLU A 81 7.36 4.55 -20.29
N ALA A 82 6.41 3.95 -19.61
CA ALA A 82 6.07 2.56 -19.81
C ALA A 82 5.15 2.28 -21.03
N GLY A 83 5.12 3.18 -22.01
CA GLY A 83 4.27 3.02 -23.20
C GLY A 83 2.77 3.07 -22.91
N PHE A 84 2.40 3.42 -21.67
CA PHE A 84 1.02 3.67 -21.30
C PHE A 84 0.55 4.96 -21.97
N GLY A 85 0.03 4.82 -23.17
CA GLY A 85 -0.85 5.82 -23.73
C GLY A 85 -1.98 6.18 -22.76
N PRO A 86 -2.84 7.13 -23.05
CA PRO A 86 -4.06 7.31 -22.28
C PRO A 86 -4.79 5.96 -22.31
N PHE A 87 -4.73 5.20 -21.20
CA PHE A 87 -5.50 3.96 -21.11
C PHE A 87 -6.92 4.31 -20.69
N ASP A 88 -7.85 3.59 -21.27
CA ASP A 88 -9.24 3.67 -20.86
C ASP A 88 -9.38 3.05 -19.47
N ALA A 89 -9.82 3.84 -18.48
CA ALA A 89 -10.08 3.35 -17.14
C ALA A 89 -11.11 2.21 -17.10
N ASN A 90 -11.94 2.06 -18.13
CA ASN A 90 -12.88 0.95 -18.26
C ASN A 90 -12.18 -0.41 -18.44
N GLY A 91 -10.93 -0.42 -18.91
CA GLY A 91 -10.13 -1.64 -19.04
C GLY A 91 -9.14 -1.87 -17.91
N VAL A 92 -9.16 -1.02 -16.87
CA VAL A 92 -8.26 -1.11 -15.73
C VAL A 92 -8.94 -1.80 -14.55
N GLU A 93 -8.36 -2.91 -14.12
CA GLU A 93 -8.75 -3.60 -12.89
C GLU A 93 -7.69 -3.37 -11.83
N VAL A 94 -8.10 -2.94 -10.65
CA VAL A 94 -7.22 -2.68 -9.50
C VAL A 94 -7.65 -3.56 -8.35
N SER A 95 -6.70 -4.29 -7.76
CA SER A 95 -6.89 -4.90 -6.45
C SER A 95 -6.09 -4.14 -5.39
N LEU A 96 -6.62 -4.08 -4.18
CA LEU A 96 -5.97 -3.51 -3.02
C LEU A 96 -5.73 -4.60 -1.98
N LYS A 97 -4.71 -4.42 -1.15
CA LYS A 97 -4.40 -5.34 -0.06
C LYS A 97 -4.51 -4.61 1.28
N ALA A 98 -5.28 -5.20 2.20
CA ALA A 98 -5.31 -4.80 3.60
C ALA A 98 -4.31 -5.63 4.40
N TRP A 99 -3.47 -4.96 5.16
CA TRP A 99 -2.50 -5.57 6.05
C TRP A 99 -2.92 -5.30 7.48
N ALA A 100 -3.00 -6.35 8.28
CA ALA A 100 -3.31 -6.22 9.71
C ALA A 100 -2.24 -5.38 10.41
N THR A 101 -2.62 -4.62 11.43
CA THR A 101 -1.72 -3.73 12.17
C THR A 101 -0.57 -4.44 12.86
N ASN A 102 -0.75 -5.71 13.21
CA ASN A 102 0.29 -6.58 13.81
C ASN A 102 1.15 -7.31 12.77
N ALA A 103 0.81 -7.20 11.48
CA ALA A 103 1.55 -7.80 10.36
C ALA A 103 1.59 -6.82 9.16
N PRO A 104 2.13 -5.60 9.34
CA PRO A 104 2.21 -4.60 8.28
C PRO A 104 3.19 -5.02 7.19
N PRO A 105 3.25 -4.30 6.05
CA PRO A 105 4.29 -4.47 5.03
C PRO A 105 5.71 -4.41 5.62
N ASP A 106 6.69 -4.92 4.87
CA ASP A 106 8.04 -5.16 5.37
C ASP A 106 8.86 -3.89 5.62
N TYR A 107 8.52 -2.79 4.99
CA TYR A 107 9.20 -1.51 5.16
C TYR A 107 8.27 -0.48 5.78
N MET A 108 8.81 0.31 6.71
CA MET A 108 8.15 1.45 7.34
C MET A 108 9.04 2.67 7.22
N VAL A 109 8.46 3.78 6.80
CA VAL A 109 9.13 5.08 6.69
C VAL A 109 8.43 6.05 7.63
N ILE A 110 9.20 6.66 8.52
CA ILE A 110 8.73 7.64 9.50
C ILE A 110 9.31 9.00 9.13
N ASP A 111 8.46 10.01 9.01
CA ASP A 111 8.85 11.40 8.87
C ASP A 111 9.41 11.89 10.23
N LEU A 112 10.67 12.36 10.28
CA LEU A 112 11.29 12.78 11.54
C LEU A 112 10.81 14.15 12.02
N GLU A 113 10.30 14.98 11.13
CA GLU A 113 9.66 16.25 11.49
C GLU A 113 8.21 16.05 11.98
N PHE A 114 7.52 15.07 11.39
CA PHE A 114 6.12 14.73 11.69
C PHE A 114 5.98 13.21 11.95
N PRO A 115 6.36 12.72 13.14
CA PRO A 115 6.43 11.28 13.43
C PRO A 115 5.09 10.52 13.31
N GLU A 116 3.96 11.23 13.31
CA GLU A 116 2.64 10.67 13.03
C GLU A 116 2.44 10.30 11.55
N ARG A 117 3.29 10.80 10.65
CA ARG A 117 3.28 10.49 9.22
C ARG A 117 4.10 9.24 8.94
N VAL A 118 3.49 8.10 9.18
CA VAL A 118 4.09 6.79 8.90
C VAL A 118 3.58 6.27 7.56
N ARG A 119 4.51 5.77 6.73
CA ARG A 119 4.22 5.12 5.46
C ARG A 119 4.78 3.69 5.46
N TYR A 120 4.07 2.79 4.80
CA TYR A 120 4.44 1.39 4.71
C TYR A 120 4.60 0.97 3.25
N TYR A 121 5.62 0.15 2.96
CA TYR A 121 5.93 -0.29 1.61
C TYR A 121 6.21 -1.78 1.59
N THR A 122 5.80 -2.44 0.52
CA THR A 122 5.93 -3.90 0.35
C THR A 122 7.35 -4.33 0.04
N CYS A 123 8.13 -3.46 -0.61
CA CYS A 123 9.53 -3.71 -0.97
C CYS A 123 10.33 -2.40 -0.96
N ALA A 124 11.64 -2.50 -1.04
CA ALA A 124 12.55 -1.36 -1.03
C ALA A 124 12.38 -0.46 -2.26
N GLU A 125 12.07 -1.06 -3.40
CA GLU A 125 11.87 -0.39 -4.69
C GLU A 125 10.60 0.47 -4.71
N ALA A 126 9.62 0.15 -3.86
CA ALA A 126 8.40 0.93 -3.72
C ALA A 126 8.59 2.22 -2.92
N ILE A 127 9.71 2.37 -2.20
CA ILE A 127 10.03 3.59 -1.44
C ILE A 127 10.43 4.70 -2.43
N PRO A 128 9.76 5.88 -2.39
CA PRO A 128 10.01 6.97 -3.34
C PRO A 128 11.48 7.43 -3.36
N GLY A 129 12.14 7.34 -4.50
CA GLY A 129 13.58 7.63 -4.65
C GLY A 129 14.51 6.49 -4.23
N GLY A 130 13.97 5.38 -3.70
CA GLY A 130 14.72 4.24 -3.18
C GLY A 130 15.40 4.52 -1.85
N VAL A 131 15.79 3.48 -1.14
CA VAL A 131 16.42 3.55 0.20
C VAL A 131 17.77 4.29 0.22
N GLY A 132 18.38 4.50 -0.94
CA GLY A 132 19.64 5.24 -1.09
C GLY A 132 19.49 6.76 -1.17
N ASP A 133 18.28 7.28 -1.29
CA ASP A 133 18.01 8.72 -1.34
C ASP A 133 18.53 9.40 -0.07
N VAL A 134 19.16 10.56 -0.23
CA VAL A 134 19.76 11.32 0.88
C VAL A 134 18.73 11.69 1.97
N ARG A 135 17.48 11.90 1.62
CA ARG A 135 16.39 12.21 2.56
C ARG A 135 16.17 11.12 3.62
N TYR A 136 16.51 9.86 3.29
CA TYR A 136 16.44 8.75 4.25
C TYR A 136 17.63 8.68 5.21
N LYS A 137 18.52 9.67 5.16
CA LYS A 137 19.63 9.85 6.12
C LYS A 137 19.42 11.05 7.04
N THR A 138 18.48 11.95 6.70
CA THR A 138 18.27 13.23 7.40
C THR A 138 16.83 13.46 7.83
N ASP A 139 15.88 13.24 6.93
CA ASP A 139 14.49 13.68 7.11
C ASP A 139 13.56 12.52 7.47
N PHE A 140 13.95 11.29 7.09
CA PHE A 140 13.12 10.10 7.28
C PHE A 140 13.91 8.96 7.92
N LEU A 141 13.24 8.19 8.77
CA LEU A 141 13.75 6.92 9.29
C LEU A 141 13.12 5.77 8.48
N VAL A 142 13.95 4.96 7.82
CA VAL A 142 13.53 3.73 7.15
C VAL A 142 13.78 2.54 8.05
N MET A 143 12.76 1.76 8.32
CA MET A 143 12.83 0.52 9.08
C MET A 143 12.40 -0.66 8.21
N ARG A 144 13.10 -1.78 8.33
CA ARG A 144 12.71 -3.04 7.71
C ARG A 144 12.30 -4.03 8.78
N ARG A 145 11.17 -4.70 8.58
CA ARG A 145 10.75 -5.80 9.44
C ARG A 145 11.67 -7.00 9.24
N ILE A 146 12.24 -7.50 10.32
CA ILE A 146 12.99 -8.76 10.33
C ILE A 146 11.98 -9.84 10.72
N PRO A 147 11.61 -10.78 9.82
CA PRO A 147 10.73 -11.86 10.20
C PRO A 147 11.41 -12.69 11.29
N ALA A 148 10.66 -13.02 12.33
CA ALA A 148 11.15 -13.98 13.33
C ALA A 148 11.48 -15.30 12.60
N PRO A 149 12.61 -15.95 12.88
CA PRO A 149 12.92 -17.24 12.30
C PRO A 149 11.79 -18.22 12.63
N ALA A 150 11.36 -19.00 11.64
CA ALA A 150 10.24 -19.93 11.75
C ALA A 150 10.43 -21.02 12.82
N SER A 151 11.64 -21.18 13.33
CA SER A 151 11.96 -21.98 14.52
C SER A 151 13.16 -21.35 15.24
N LEU A 152 12.91 -20.71 16.36
CA LEU A 152 13.91 -20.78 17.43
C LEU A 152 13.85 -22.24 17.88
N GLY A 153 14.77 -23.07 17.36
CA GLY A 153 14.99 -24.41 17.87
C GLY A 153 15.08 -24.29 19.39
N ALA A 154 14.30 -25.08 20.09
CA ALA A 154 14.42 -25.18 21.54
C ALA A 154 15.89 -25.42 21.85
N TRP A 155 16.50 -24.50 22.58
CA TRP A 155 17.81 -24.72 23.16
C TRP A 155 17.62 -25.86 24.18
N VAL A 156 17.91 -27.09 23.74
CA VAL A 156 18.00 -28.23 24.65
C VAL A 156 19.30 -28.03 25.42
N ARG A 157 19.16 -27.88 26.73
CA ARG A 157 20.31 -27.93 27.67
C ARG A 157 20.87 -29.34 27.71
#